data_18ce7e991bf452e7cd6f8cfef911b650
#
_entry.id   18ce7e991bf452e7cd6f8cfef911b650
#
_cell.length_a   1.000
_cell.length_b   1.000
_cell.length_c   1.000
_cell.angle_alpha   90.00
_cell.angle_beta   90.00
_cell.angle_gamma   90.00
#
_symmetry.space_group_name_H-M   'P 1'
#
loop_
_entity.id
_entity.type
_entity.pdbx_description
1 polymer ?
#
loop_
_entity_poly.entity_id
_entity_poly.type
_entity_poly.pdbx_seq_one_letter_code
_entity_poly.pdbx_strand_id
1 'polypeptide(L)'
;MPLVRYLTHRLVLLSLLVSLGIAGLLARNLWVVHENALASAELANRNLSHTLAVGLQWVLAEVDHDILQVRNVLQHRDHKTWDMHAVLALSGSELLVLDEYGDGVRDMVLGKSTQPLGQRDFFQALLQAPQAGVAAVAIGSPQALLENGPQVLPIARAWYGKNGHFAGAVVASLPIARLEQWLSGMEMGAGSAINIIRRDGQVLLRFPQTDAPLRSLAGSTNFQRYIAQPVGVFVAPSVRDGITRIHSFEHVAQMPLLVNVVQSKTTVLHSWYRTAWSLGSFSVLLVLGNLGLALLFT
;
A
#
# COMPACT_ATOMS: atom_id res chain seq x y z
N MET A 1 -71.68 11.01 18.84
CA MET A 1 -70.39 11.71 18.57
C MET A 1 -69.25 11.32 19.49
N PRO A 2 -69.33 11.00 20.80
CA PRO A 2 -68.19 10.65 21.63
C PRO A 2 -67.47 9.32 21.25
N LEU A 3 -68.25 8.34 20.76
CA LEU A 3 -67.67 7.01 20.41
C LEU A 3 -66.78 7.07 19.18
N VAL A 4 -67.10 7.87 18.19
CA VAL A 4 -66.27 8.04 16.97
C VAL A 4 -64.89 8.72 17.31
N ARG A 5 -64.91 9.75 18.14
CA ARG A 5 -63.70 10.43 18.64
C ARG A 5 -62.78 9.48 19.46
N TYR A 6 -63.37 8.62 20.25
CA TYR A 6 -62.61 7.64 21.03
C TYR A 6 -61.97 6.56 20.14
N LEU A 7 -62.69 6.08 19.11
CA LEU A 7 -62.14 5.12 18.15
C LEU A 7 -61.02 5.73 17.30
N THR A 8 -61.21 6.98 16.80
CA THR A 8 -60.17 7.66 16.01
C THR A 8 -58.89 7.90 16.80
N HIS A 9 -58.95 8.28 18.07
CA HIS A 9 -57.77 8.44 18.93
C HIS A 9 -57.01 7.11 19.11
N ARG A 10 -57.70 6.00 19.31
CA ARG A 10 -57.03 4.68 19.42
C ARG A 10 -56.37 4.22 18.12
N LEU A 11 -57.01 4.46 16.97
CA LEU A 11 -56.47 4.14 15.67
C LEU A 11 -55.21 4.97 15.35
N VAL A 12 -55.23 6.25 15.71
CA VAL A 12 -54.07 7.14 15.56
C VAL A 12 -52.90 6.70 16.45
N LEU A 13 -53.18 6.37 17.71
CA LEU A 13 -52.13 5.85 18.63
C LEU A 13 -51.55 4.53 18.13
N LEU A 14 -52.36 3.63 17.60
CA LEU A 14 -51.92 2.37 17.04
C LEU A 14 -51.05 2.60 15.81
N SER A 15 -51.48 3.48 14.89
CA SER A 15 -50.69 3.80 13.68
C SER A 15 -49.34 4.47 14.01
N LEU A 16 -49.31 5.31 15.04
CA LEU A 16 -48.08 5.95 15.51
C LEU A 16 -47.11 4.94 16.15
N LEU A 17 -47.64 3.98 16.92
CA LEU A 17 -46.87 2.88 17.48
C LEU A 17 -46.26 1.98 16.38
N VAL A 18 -47.06 1.64 15.36
CA VAL A 18 -46.57 0.86 14.21
C VAL A 18 -45.52 1.63 13.44
N SER A 19 -45.70 2.92 13.19
CA SER A 19 -44.73 3.77 12.49
C SER A 19 -43.40 3.88 13.26
N LEU A 20 -43.46 4.03 14.58
CA LEU A 20 -42.28 4.01 15.45
C LEU A 20 -41.56 2.64 15.44
N GLY A 21 -42.33 1.55 15.44
CA GLY A 21 -41.76 0.20 15.32
C GLY A 21 -41.03 0.00 13.99
N ILE A 22 -41.65 0.44 12.88
CA ILE A 22 -40.99 0.39 11.56
C ILE A 22 -39.75 1.26 11.53
N ALA A 23 -39.79 2.48 12.04
CA ALA A 23 -38.64 3.38 12.11
C ALA A 23 -37.47 2.76 12.93
N GLY A 24 -37.81 2.12 14.05
CA GLY A 24 -36.81 1.40 14.89
C GLY A 24 -36.15 0.22 14.16
N LEU A 25 -36.95 -0.56 13.42
CA LEU A 25 -36.44 -1.66 12.61
C LEU A 25 -35.52 -1.16 11.47
N LEU A 26 -35.92 -0.07 10.80
CA LEU A 26 -35.15 0.55 9.76
C LEU A 26 -33.80 1.11 10.30
N ALA A 27 -33.85 1.79 11.44
CA ALA A 27 -32.66 2.31 12.10
C ALA A 27 -31.66 1.17 12.46
N ARG A 28 -32.18 0.06 13.02
CA ARG A 28 -31.38 -1.12 13.32
C ARG A 28 -30.79 -1.73 12.04
N ASN A 29 -31.58 -1.86 10.99
CA ASN A 29 -31.12 -2.40 9.71
C ASN A 29 -30.01 -1.52 9.11
N LEU A 30 -30.20 -0.20 9.10
CA LEU A 30 -29.17 0.74 8.64
C LEU A 30 -27.87 0.63 9.43
N TRP A 31 -27.94 0.44 10.74
CA TRP A 31 -26.75 0.22 11.53
C TRP A 31 -26.03 -1.08 11.15
N VAL A 32 -26.75 -2.18 11.04
CA VAL A 32 -26.16 -3.47 10.63
C VAL A 32 -25.50 -3.36 9.25
N VAL A 33 -26.16 -2.69 8.29
CA VAL A 33 -25.58 -2.48 6.94
C VAL A 33 -24.33 -1.60 6.99
N HIS A 34 -24.31 -0.58 7.86
CA HIS A 34 -23.13 0.26 8.07
C HIS A 34 -21.93 -0.54 8.57
N GLU A 35 -22.11 -1.32 9.65
CA GLU A 35 -21.05 -2.15 10.23
C GLU A 35 -20.57 -3.21 9.21
N ASN A 36 -21.47 -3.85 8.50
CA ASN A 36 -21.14 -4.84 7.49
C ASN A 36 -20.35 -4.21 6.32
N ALA A 37 -20.70 -3.00 5.91
CA ALA A 37 -19.96 -2.30 4.84
C ALA A 37 -18.52 -2.01 5.25
N LEU A 38 -18.29 -1.55 6.47
CA LEU A 38 -16.94 -1.32 7.00
C LEU A 38 -16.17 -2.63 7.15
N ALA A 39 -16.76 -3.64 7.78
CA ALA A 39 -16.11 -4.94 7.99
C ALA A 39 -15.73 -5.61 6.64
N SER A 40 -16.62 -5.53 5.64
CA SER A 40 -16.35 -6.06 4.31
C SER A 40 -15.21 -5.30 3.62
N ALA A 41 -15.15 -3.98 3.76
CA ALA A 41 -14.07 -3.17 3.20
C ALA A 41 -12.72 -3.44 3.90
N GLU A 42 -12.72 -3.61 5.22
CA GLU A 42 -11.52 -3.99 5.98
C GLU A 42 -10.98 -5.35 5.53
N LEU A 43 -11.86 -6.34 5.38
CA LEU A 43 -11.49 -7.67 4.90
C LEU A 43 -10.97 -7.63 3.48
N ALA A 44 -11.64 -6.92 2.57
CA ALA A 44 -11.21 -6.76 1.18
C ALA A 44 -9.83 -6.10 1.09
N ASN A 45 -9.61 -5.01 1.84
CA ASN A 45 -8.33 -4.32 1.88
C ASN A 45 -7.22 -5.19 2.48
N ARG A 46 -7.52 -5.98 3.52
CA ARG A 46 -6.58 -6.92 4.10
C ARG A 46 -6.17 -8.00 3.10
N ASN A 47 -7.13 -8.59 2.40
CA ASN A 47 -6.84 -9.60 1.38
C ASN A 47 -6.02 -9.00 0.23
N LEU A 48 -6.32 -7.76 -0.17
CA LEU A 48 -5.57 -7.07 -1.21
C LEU A 48 -4.14 -6.78 -0.75
N SER A 49 -3.93 -6.25 0.47
CA SER A 49 -2.58 -5.99 0.99
C SER A 49 -1.76 -7.28 1.12
N HIS A 50 -2.37 -8.39 1.51
CA HIS A 50 -1.73 -9.70 1.55
C HIS A 50 -1.32 -10.17 0.14
N THR A 51 -2.25 -10.17 -0.80
CA THR A 51 -1.97 -10.59 -2.19
C THR A 51 -0.85 -9.76 -2.82
N LEU A 52 -0.87 -8.44 -2.56
CA LEU A 52 0.17 -7.54 -3.05
C LEU A 52 1.53 -7.79 -2.39
N ALA A 53 1.56 -8.01 -1.07
CA ALA A 53 2.80 -8.30 -0.35
C ALA A 53 3.43 -9.62 -0.85
N VAL A 54 2.63 -10.66 -1.04
CA VAL A 54 3.09 -11.95 -1.60
C VAL A 54 3.53 -11.78 -3.05
N GLY A 55 2.76 -11.09 -3.90
CA GLY A 55 3.13 -10.83 -5.29
C GLY A 55 4.44 -10.05 -5.41
N LEU A 56 4.61 -9.00 -4.61
CA LEU A 56 5.84 -8.22 -4.57
C LEU A 56 7.02 -9.06 -4.07
N GLN A 57 6.80 -9.91 -3.07
CA GLN A 57 7.83 -10.85 -2.60
C GLN A 57 8.34 -11.76 -3.72
N TRP A 58 7.45 -12.31 -4.55
CA TRP A 58 7.85 -13.14 -5.69
C TRP A 58 8.69 -12.40 -6.71
N VAL A 59 8.26 -11.19 -7.10
CA VAL A 59 9.02 -10.34 -8.04
C VAL A 59 10.40 -10.00 -7.48
N LEU A 60 10.47 -9.63 -6.21
CA LEU A 60 11.74 -9.29 -5.56
C LEU A 60 12.64 -10.51 -5.35
N ALA A 61 12.07 -11.69 -5.08
CA ALA A 61 12.84 -12.92 -4.91
C ALA A 61 13.48 -13.37 -6.23
N GLU A 62 12.80 -13.21 -7.37
CA GLU A 62 13.36 -13.46 -8.69
C GLU A 62 14.57 -12.57 -8.96
N VAL A 63 14.41 -11.27 -8.77
CA VAL A 63 15.48 -10.28 -8.94
C VAL A 63 16.64 -10.55 -7.97
N ASP A 64 16.33 -10.87 -6.72
CA ASP A 64 17.33 -11.19 -5.70
C ASP A 64 18.12 -12.46 -6.03
N HIS A 65 17.46 -13.47 -6.61
CA HIS A 65 18.13 -14.68 -7.09
C HIS A 65 19.19 -14.36 -8.14
N ASP A 66 18.87 -13.50 -9.12
CA ASP A 66 19.83 -13.05 -10.14
C ASP A 66 21.03 -12.33 -9.52
N ILE A 67 20.79 -11.43 -8.57
CA ILE A 67 21.83 -10.75 -7.80
C ILE A 67 22.74 -11.77 -7.10
N LEU A 68 22.16 -12.76 -6.45
CA LEU A 68 22.92 -13.78 -5.70
C LEU A 68 23.77 -14.66 -6.62
N GLN A 69 23.29 -15.00 -7.82
CA GLN A 69 24.07 -15.74 -8.80
C GLN A 69 25.34 -14.98 -9.20
N VAL A 70 25.19 -13.69 -9.59
CA VAL A 70 26.32 -12.84 -9.96
C VAL A 70 27.28 -12.66 -8.78
N ARG A 71 26.75 -12.36 -7.59
CA ARG A 71 27.57 -12.23 -6.37
C ARG A 71 28.41 -13.49 -6.09
N ASN A 72 27.82 -14.67 -6.22
CA ASN A 72 28.53 -15.93 -5.99
C ASN A 72 29.70 -16.11 -6.97
N VAL A 73 29.52 -15.75 -8.24
CA VAL A 73 30.61 -15.75 -9.21
C VAL A 73 31.73 -14.78 -8.81
N LEU A 74 31.36 -13.55 -8.39
CA LEU A 74 32.29 -12.52 -7.94
C LEU A 74 33.14 -12.98 -6.73
N GLN A 75 32.54 -13.71 -5.79
CA GLN A 75 33.23 -14.17 -4.57
C GLN A 75 34.18 -15.36 -4.79
N HIS A 76 33.91 -16.22 -5.78
CA HIS A 76 34.63 -17.50 -5.94
C HIS A 76 35.64 -17.54 -7.06
N ARG A 77 35.69 -16.58 -7.98
CA ARG A 77 36.61 -16.57 -9.13
C ARG A 77 37.66 -15.45 -9.04
N ASP A 78 38.80 -15.64 -9.71
CA ASP A 78 39.84 -14.61 -9.82
C ASP A 78 39.42 -13.53 -10.83
N HIS A 79 39.52 -12.25 -10.45
CA HIS A 79 39.09 -11.07 -11.23
C HIS A 79 39.75 -10.95 -12.63
N LYS A 80 40.82 -11.69 -12.90
CA LYS A 80 41.58 -11.60 -14.15
C LYS A 80 41.00 -12.41 -15.33
N THR A 81 40.02 -13.27 -15.10
CA THR A 81 39.52 -14.24 -16.10
C THR A 81 38.01 -14.16 -16.36
N TRP A 82 37.38 -13.05 -16.02
CA TRP A 82 35.93 -12.96 -16.14
C TRP A 82 35.49 -12.53 -17.54
N ASP A 83 34.74 -13.39 -18.20
CA ASP A 83 33.81 -12.96 -19.23
C ASP A 83 32.49 -12.51 -18.57
N MET A 84 32.47 -11.22 -18.23
CA MET A 84 31.32 -10.63 -17.51
C MET A 84 30.09 -10.56 -18.37
N HIS A 85 30.22 -10.46 -19.70
CA HIS A 85 29.09 -10.58 -20.60
C HIS A 85 28.39 -11.93 -20.46
N ALA A 86 29.17 -13.01 -20.27
CA ALA A 86 28.59 -14.32 -20.01
C ALA A 86 27.90 -14.41 -18.64
N VAL A 87 28.41 -13.70 -17.61
CA VAL A 87 27.79 -13.68 -16.28
C VAL A 87 26.50 -12.86 -16.28
N LEU A 88 26.48 -11.70 -16.95
CA LEU A 88 25.27 -10.88 -17.06
C LEU A 88 24.22 -11.50 -18.00
N ALA A 89 24.63 -12.26 -19.00
CA ALA A 89 23.72 -12.99 -19.89
C ALA A 89 22.95 -14.13 -19.20
N LEU A 90 23.43 -14.57 -18.01
CA LEU A 90 22.73 -15.58 -17.19
C LEU A 90 21.55 -15.00 -16.41
N SER A 91 21.46 -13.67 -16.29
CA SER A 91 20.39 -13.01 -15.52
C SER A 91 19.32 -12.46 -16.46
N GLY A 92 18.05 -12.64 -16.08
CA GLY A 92 16.92 -12.02 -16.77
C GLY A 92 16.73 -10.51 -16.43
N SER A 93 17.54 -9.99 -15.49
CA SER A 93 17.44 -8.64 -14.95
C SER A 93 18.61 -7.75 -15.44
N GLU A 94 18.38 -6.44 -15.59
CA GLU A 94 19.45 -5.47 -15.81
C GLU A 94 20.27 -5.32 -14.54
N LEU A 95 21.49 -5.86 -14.53
CA LEU A 95 22.39 -5.87 -13.40
C LEU A 95 23.56 -4.92 -13.62
N LEU A 96 23.96 -4.23 -12.54
CA LEU A 96 25.15 -3.40 -12.44
C LEU A 96 26.04 -3.97 -11.34
N VAL A 97 27.34 -4.06 -11.61
CA VAL A 97 28.33 -4.40 -10.59
C VAL A 97 29.13 -3.15 -10.27
N LEU A 98 29.17 -2.80 -8.99
CA LEU A 98 29.88 -1.64 -8.45
C LEU A 98 31.07 -2.11 -7.63
N ASP A 99 32.13 -1.33 -7.65
CA ASP A 99 33.29 -1.51 -6.78
C ASP A 99 33.09 -0.94 -5.37
N GLU A 100 34.13 -0.95 -4.56
CA GLU A 100 34.07 -0.46 -3.17
C GLU A 100 33.77 1.04 -3.02
N TYR A 101 33.96 1.82 -4.09
CA TYR A 101 33.68 3.26 -4.16
C TYR A 101 32.29 3.55 -4.75
N GLY A 102 31.63 2.54 -5.30
CA GLY A 102 30.35 2.68 -6.00
C GLY A 102 30.53 3.10 -7.46
N ASP A 103 31.72 2.96 -8.00
CA ASP A 103 31.97 3.14 -9.43
C ASP A 103 31.65 1.84 -10.17
N GLY A 104 31.13 1.97 -11.39
CA GLY A 104 30.86 0.80 -12.22
C GLY A 104 32.14 0.08 -12.59
N VAL A 105 32.18 -1.23 -12.33
CA VAL A 105 33.33 -2.05 -12.79
C VAL A 105 33.32 -2.01 -14.32
N ARG A 106 34.50 -1.73 -14.92
CA ARG A 106 34.65 -1.60 -16.36
C ARG A 106 33.98 -2.76 -17.10
N ASP A 107 33.31 -2.44 -18.20
CA ASP A 107 32.55 -3.35 -19.07
C ASP A 107 31.23 -3.91 -18.52
N MET A 108 30.78 -3.43 -17.35
CA MET A 108 29.54 -3.89 -16.70
C MET A 108 28.43 -2.83 -16.62
N VAL A 109 28.70 -1.62 -17.10
CA VAL A 109 27.72 -0.52 -17.11
C VAL A 109 27.45 -0.11 -18.54
N LEU A 110 26.28 -0.44 -19.05
CA LEU A 110 25.78 0.06 -20.33
C LEU A 110 25.31 1.52 -20.16
N GLY A 111 26.28 2.46 -20.13
CA GLY A 111 25.97 3.90 -20.08
C GLY A 111 26.69 4.66 -18.96
N LYS A 112 26.58 6.00 -18.99
CA LYS A 112 27.11 6.86 -17.92
C LYS A 112 26.07 7.04 -16.82
N SER A 113 26.48 6.90 -15.57
CA SER A 113 25.63 7.25 -14.43
C SER A 113 25.44 8.77 -14.35
N THR A 114 24.25 9.21 -13.95
CA THR A 114 23.92 10.62 -13.75
C THR A 114 24.65 11.26 -12.56
N GLN A 115 25.08 10.44 -11.61
CA GLN A 115 25.79 10.83 -10.40
C GLN A 115 26.59 9.63 -9.87
N PRO A 116 27.63 9.85 -9.03
CA PRO A 116 28.34 8.76 -8.38
C PRO A 116 27.37 7.85 -7.63
N LEU A 117 27.33 6.55 -8.00
CA LEU A 117 26.42 5.58 -7.40
C LEU A 117 26.78 5.27 -5.95
N GLY A 118 28.03 5.49 -5.58
CA GLY A 118 28.51 5.37 -4.20
C GLY A 118 27.82 6.32 -3.20
N GLN A 119 27.26 7.44 -3.65
CA GLN A 119 26.54 8.39 -2.79
C GLN A 119 25.03 8.08 -2.67
N ARG A 120 24.54 7.08 -3.39
CA ARG A 120 23.12 6.73 -3.39
C ARG A 120 22.72 6.00 -2.11
N ASP A 121 21.46 6.17 -1.72
CA ASP A 121 20.90 5.64 -0.46
C ASP A 121 21.07 4.12 -0.32
N PHE A 122 20.85 3.35 -1.40
CA PHE A 122 21.05 1.90 -1.37
C PHE A 122 22.50 1.49 -1.13
N PHE A 123 23.46 2.21 -1.71
CA PHE A 123 24.87 1.91 -1.53
C PHE A 123 25.35 2.28 -0.13
N GLN A 124 24.95 3.45 0.36
CA GLN A 124 25.22 3.89 1.74
C GLN A 124 24.62 2.95 2.78
N ALA A 125 23.40 2.42 2.52
CA ALA A 125 22.79 1.42 3.38
C ALA A 125 23.60 0.11 3.46
N LEU A 126 24.23 -0.32 2.36
CA LEU A 126 25.13 -1.50 2.35
C LEU A 126 26.43 -1.24 3.11
N LEU A 127 27.00 -0.05 2.99
CA LEU A 127 28.22 0.33 3.74
C LEU A 127 27.98 0.37 5.26
N GLN A 128 26.79 0.79 5.68
CA GLN A 128 26.42 0.89 7.09
C GLN A 128 25.89 -0.43 7.67
N ALA A 129 25.59 -1.43 6.82
CA ALA A 129 25.14 -2.73 7.29
C ALA A 129 26.28 -3.44 8.06
N PRO A 130 26.00 -4.02 9.24
CA PRO A 130 26.99 -4.80 9.97
C PRO A 130 27.52 -5.94 9.10
N GLN A 131 28.84 -6.15 9.10
CA GLN A 131 29.53 -7.21 8.31
C GLN A 131 29.03 -8.64 8.58
N ALA A 132 28.24 -8.84 9.63
CA ALA A 132 27.71 -10.13 10.07
C ALA A 132 26.55 -10.68 9.23
N GLY A 133 26.10 -10.00 8.20
CA GLY A 133 24.94 -10.44 7.43
C GLY A 133 25.15 -10.50 5.94
N VAL A 134 25.55 -11.66 5.43
CA VAL A 134 25.44 -12.06 4.00
C VAL A 134 24.02 -11.83 3.42
N ALA A 135 23.07 -11.47 4.26
CA ALA A 135 21.62 -11.40 3.99
C ALA A 135 21.07 -10.00 3.77
N ALA A 136 21.81 -8.92 3.97
CA ALA A 136 21.23 -7.57 3.83
C ALA A 136 20.94 -7.22 2.38
N VAL A 137 19.65 -7.05 2.08
CA VAL A 137 19.16 -6.44 0.83
C VAL A 137 18.96 -4.95 1.10
N ALA A 138 19.57 -4.11 0.29
CA ALA A 138 19.27 -2.68 0.27
C ALA A 138 18.34 -2.36 -0.91
N ILE A 139 17.29 -1.62 -0.65
CA ILE A 139 16.35 -1.15 -1.67
C ILE A 139 16.42 0.37 -1.68
N GLY A 140 16.82 0.94 -2.82
CA GLY A 140 16.99 2.38 -2.97
C GLY A 140 15.66 3.10 -3.28
N SER A 141 15.73 4.42 -3.21
CA SER A 141 14.63 5.27 -3.65
C SER A 141 14.51 5.25 -5.19
N PRO A 142 13.30 5.41 -5.75
CA PRO A 142 13.10 5.49 -7.19
C PRO A 142 13.98 6.56 -7.83
N GLN A 143 14.75 6.17 -8.82
CA GLN A 143 15.72 7.04 -9.49
C GLN A 143 16.15 6.49 -10.85
N ALA A 144 16.69 7.33 -11.73
CA ALA A 144 17.44 6.87 -12.88
C ALA A 144 18.87 6.53 -12.45
N LEU A 145 19.35 5.32 -12.73
CA LEU A 145 20.73 4.92 -12.46
C LEU A 145 21.68 5.34 -13.59
N LEU A 146 21.15 5.39 -14.81
CA LEU A 146 21.88 5.78 -16.01
C LEU A 146 21.36 7.12 -16.55
N GLU A 147 22.22 7.84 -17.26
CA GLU A 147 21.85 9.08 -17.95
C GLU A 147 20.76 8.78 -19.00
N ASN A 148 19.64 9.51 -18.92
CA ASN A 148 18.45 9.29 -19.74
C ASN A 148 17.79 7.89 -19.61
N GLY A 149 18.18 7.12 -18.59
CA GLY A 149 17.55 5.84 -18.27
C GLY A 149 16.17 5.98 -17.63
N PRO A 150 15.38 4.89 -17.59
CA PRO A 150 14.09 4.88 -16.92
C PRO A 150 14.25 5.06 -15.40
N GLN A 151 13.15 5.48 -14.76
CA GLN A 151 13.05 5.43 -13.30
C GLN A 151 12.97 3.97 -12.85
N VAL A 152 13.89 3.58 -11.98
CA VAL A 152 13.98 2.21 -11.46
C VAL A 152 13.99 2.21 -9.94
N LEU A 153 13.60 1.10 -9.36
CA LEU A 153 13.83 0.77 -7.97
C LEU A 153 15.11 -0.04 -7.88
N PRO A 154 16.21 0.52 -7.35
CA PRO A 154 17.45 -0.22 -7.19
C PRO A 154 17.32 -1.26 -6.07
N ILE A 155 17.70 -2.49 -6.36
CA ILE A 155 17.78 -3.58 -5.39
C ILE A 155 19.25 -4.02 -5.36
N ALA A 156 19.90 -3.95 -4.21
CA ALA A 156 21.32 -4.15 -4.12
C ALA A 156 21.70 -5.11 -2.99
N ARG A 157 22.78 -5.88 -3.24
CA ARG A 157 23.49 -6.66 -2.22
C ARG A 157 24.99 -6.40 -2.25
N ALA A 158 25.58 -6.37 -1.07
CA ALA A 158 27.03 -6.30 -0.94
C ALA A 158 27.69 -7.59 -1.41
N TRP A 159 28.86 -7.46 -2.03
CA TRP A 159 29.78 -8.57 -2.21
C TRP A 159 31.12 -8.27 -1.50
N TYR A 160 31.79 -9.32 -1.07
CA TYR A 160 32.96 -9.24 -0.24
C TYR A 160 34.13 -9.94 -0.92
N GLY A 161 35.31 -9.36 -0.83
CA GLY A 161 36.53 -9.97 -1.35
C GLY A 161 36.96 -11.21 -0.53
N LYS A 162 38.01 -11.92 -1.01
CA LYS A 162 38.56 -13.11 -0.34
C LYS A 162 39.06 -12.83 1.08
N ASN A 163 39.38 -11.57 1.39
CA ASN A 163 39.83 -11.08 2.70
C ASN A 163 38.64 -10.74 3.65
N GLY A 164 37.38 -10.92 3.22
CA GLY A 164 36.19 -10.57 3.97
C GLY A 164 35.85 -9.09 4.02
N HIS A 165 36.60 -8.22 3.35
CA HIS A 165 36.28 -6.79 3.25
C HIS A 165 35.21 -6.52 2.19
N PHE A 166 34.45 -5.45 2.40
CA PHE A 166 33.50 -4.94 1.42
C PHE A 166 34.24 -4.62 0.11
N ALA A 167 33.80 -5.21 -0.97
CA ALA A 167 34.43 -5.07 -2.27
C ALA A 167 33.49 -4.39 -3.29
N GLY A 168 32.24 -4.16 -2.91
CA GLY A 168 31.30 -3.45 -3.73
C GLY A 168 29.86 -3.97 -3.62
N ALA A 169 29.07 -3.68 -4.63
CA ALA A 169 27.65 -4.07 -4.68
C ALA A 169 27.24 -4.63 -6.04
N VAL A 170 26.34 -5.60 -6.03
CA VAL A 170 25.58 -6.02 -7.21
C VAL A 170 24.20 -5.38 -7.10
N VAL A 171 23.81 -4.64 -8.13
CA VAL A 171 22.59 -3.84 -8.16
C VAL A 171 21.72 -4.29 -9.32
N ALA A 172 20.47 -4.61 -9.05
CA ALA A 172 19.44 -4.86 -10.05
C ALA A 172 18.55 -3.61 -10.21
N SER A 173 18.13 -3.35 -11.44
CA SER A 173 17.26 -2.26 -11.82
C SER A 173 15.85 -2.78 -12.06
N LEU A 174 14.92 -2.58 -11.12
CA LEU A 174 13.50 -2.91 -11.32
C LEU A 174 12.76 -1.68 -11.85
N PRO A 175 12.29 -1.66 -13.12
CA PRO A 175 11.59 -0.51 -13.68
C PRO A 175 10.29 -0.19 -12.91
N ILE A 176 10.13 1.08 -12.50
CA ILE A 176 8.91 1.54 -11.80
C ILE A 176 7.67 1.31 -12.67
N ALA A 177 7.78 1.55 -13.99
CA ALA A 177 6.69 1.32 -14.93
C ALA A 177 6.17 -0.13 -14.91
N ARG A 178 7.04 -1.13 -14.67
CA ARG A 178 6.62 -2.55 -14.54
C ARG A 178 5.76 -2.75 -13.30
N LEU A 179 6.12 -2.12 -12.18
CA LEU A 179 5.31 -2.16 -10.94
C LEU A 179 3.98 -1.41 -11.12
N GLU A 180 3.99 -0.26 -11.76
CA GLU A 180 2.77 0.50 -12.05
C GLU A 180 1.83 -0.26 -12.99
N GLN A 181 2.34 -0.88 -14.03
CA GLN A 181 1.57 -1.72 -14.93
C GLN A 181 0.94 -2.91 -14.18
N TRP A 182 1.68 -3.55 -13.28
CA TRP A 182 1.14 -4.62 -12.44
C TRP A 182 0.00 -4.11 -11.55
N LEU A 183 0.16 -2.95 -10.92
CA LEU A 183 -0.86 -2.36 -10.06
C LEU A 183 -2.06 -1.80 -10.84
N SER A 184 -1.88 -1.39 -12.11
CA SER A 184 -2.96 -0.82 -12.94
C SER A 184 -4.06 -1.82 -13.29
N GLY A 185 -3.75 -3.13 -13.24
CA GLY A 185 -4.74 -4.20 -13.38
C GLY A 185 -5.70 -4.35 -12.19
N MET A 186 -5.50 -3.57 -11.11
CA MET A 186 -6.33 -3.66 -9.91
C MET A 186 -7.41 -2.58 -9.90
N GLU A 187 -8.67 -3.03 -9.83
CA GLU A 187 -9.80 -2.12 -9.67
C GLU A 187 -9.83 -1.57 -8.25
N MET A 188 -9.58 -0.28 -8.12
CA MET A 188 -9.67 0.43 -6.85
C MET A 188 -10.76 1.50 -6.91
N GLY A 189 -11.61 1.56 -5.88
CA GLY A 189 -12.60 2.61 -5.74
C GLY A 189 -11.97 4.00 -5.60
N ALA A 190 -12.74 5.04 -5.90
CA ALA A 190 -12.30 6.43 -5.78
C ALA A 190 -11.75 6.73 -4.38
N GLY A 191 -10.64 7.47 -4.29
CA GLY A 191 -10.00 7.81 -3.03
C GLY A 191 -9.19 6.69 -2.38
N SER A 192 -9.03 5.54 -3.08
CA SER A 192 -8.15 4.44 -2.68
C SER A 192 -6.74 4.63 -3.22
N ALA A 193 -5.75 4.02 -2.59
CA ALA A 193 -4.40 3.96 -3.08
C ALA A 193 -3.63 2.77 -2.51
N ILE A 194 -2.62 2.34 -3.26
CA ILE A 194 -1.61 1.37 -2.83
C ILE A 194 -0.30 2.13 -2.66
N ASN A 195 0.40 1.88 -1.57
CA ASN A 195 1.73 2.42 -1.33
C ASN A 195 2.69 1.26 -1.06
N ILE A 196 3.87 1.31 -1.67
CA ILE A 196 5.02 0.48 -1.31
C ILE A 196 5.94 1.36 -0.49
N ILE A 197 6.22 0.97 0.74
CA ILE A 197 6.89 1.80 1.73
C ILE A 197 8.08 1.01 2.26
N ARG A 198 9.25 1.65 2.34
CA ARG A 198 10.44 1.08 2.98
C ARG A 198 10.33 1.20 4.50
N ARG A 199 11.02 0.34 5.24
CA ARG A 199 10.96 0.29 6.72
C ARG A 199 11.46 1.54 7.45
N ASP A 200 12.13 2.45 6.75
CA ASP A 200 12.49 3.78 7.26
C ASP A 200 11.38 4.85 7.06
N GLY A 201 10.27 4.45 6.44
CA GLY A 201 9.13 5.33 6.16
C GLY A 201 9.17 5.99 4.79
N GLN A 202 10.20 5.74 3.97
CA GLN A 202 10.26 6.25 2.61
C GLN A 202 9.19 5.59 1.74
N VAL A 203 8.36 6.40 1.08
CA VAL A 203 7.37 5.93 0.11
C VAL A 203 8.07 5.75 -1.24
N LEU A 204 8.23 4.50 -1.66
CA LEU A 204 8.92 4.15 -2.90
C LEU A 204 7.99 4.22 -4.10
N LEU A 205 6.75 3.79 -3.93
CA LEU A 205 5.73 3.82 -4.98
C LEU A 205 4.37 4.12 -4.37
N ARG A 206 3.60 4.93 -5.07
CA ARG A 206 2.18 5.16 -4.81
C ARG A 206 1.38 4.99 -6.09
N PHE A 207 0.33 4.20 -6.02
CA PHE A 207 -0.61 4.01 -7.12
C PHE A 207 -2.06 4.25 -6.65
N PRO A 208 -2.89 5.04 -7.37
CA PRO A 208 -2.52 5.92 -8.47
C PRO A 208 -1.55 7.03 -8.05
N GLN A 209 -0.74 7.49 -9.01
CA GLN A 209 0.14 8.64 -8.79
C GLN A 209 -0.67 9.91 -8.50
N THR A 210 -0.05 10.86 -7.80
CA THR A 210 -0.65 12.16 -7.48
C THR A 210 0.36 13.28 -7.76
N ASP A 211 -0.14 14.47 -8.08
CA ASP A 211 0.69 15.65 -8.40
C ASP A 211 1.63 16.08 -7.25
N ALA A 212 1.23 15.77 -6.01
CA ALA A 212 2.05 16.05 -4.82
C ALA A 212 2.33 14.74 -4.06
N PRO A 213 3.32 13.95 -4.48
CA PRO A 213 3.65 12.70 -3.79
C PRO A 213 4.23 12.96 -2.40
N LEU A 214 3.68 12.29 -1.38
CA LEU A 214 4.30 12.24 -0.06
C LEU A 214 5.50 11.29 -0.15
N ARG A 215 6.70 11.83 0.04
CA ARG A 215 7.93 11.05 -0.09
C ARG A 215 8.27 10.24 1.16
N SER A 216 7.88 10.70 2.33
CA SER A 216 8.18 10.02 3.60
C SER A 216 7.02 10.08 4.57
N LEU A 217 6.79 8.98 5.27
CA LEU A 217 5.87 8.83 6.38
C LEU A 217 6.60 8.75 7.73
N ALA A 218 7.94 8.78 7.71
CA ALA A 218 8.75 8.71 8.91
C ALA A 218 8.27 9.73 9.98
N GLY A 219 8.19 9.29 11.24
CA GLY A 219 7.71 10.13 12.35
C GLY A 219 6.19 10.28 12.45
N SER A 220 5.39 9.83 11.47
CA SER A 220 3.94 9.90 11.57
C SER A 220 3.37 8.79 12.47
N THR A 221 2.25 9.10 13.16
CA THR A 221 1.54 8.13 13.99
C THR A 221 1.09 6.90 13.18
N ASN A 222 0.69 7.08 11.92
CA ASN A 222 0.29 5.96 11.06
C ASN A 222 1.48 5.06 10.77
N PHE A 223 2.67 5.61 10.51
CA PHE A 223 3.87 4.83 10.26
C PHE A 223 4.30 4.03 11.49
N GLN A 224 4.20 4.60 12.69
CA GLN A 224 4.47 3.86 13.92
C GLN A 224 3.59 2.61 14.06
N ARG A 225 2.33 2.68 13.62
CA ARG A 225 1.43 1.51 13.58
C ARG A 225 1.86 0.49 12.53
N TYR A 226 2.34 0.94 11.35
CA TYR A 226 2.82 0.04 10.30
C TYR A 226 4.06 -0.77 10.72
N ILE A 227 4.96 -0.19 11.50
CA ILE A 227 6.18 -0.88 11.95
C ILE A 227 5.98 -1.71 13.22
N ALA A 228 4.95 -1.44 14.00
CA ALA A 228 4.68 -2.14 15.27
C ALA A 228 4.26 -3.60 15.08
N GLN A 229 3.69 -3.94 13.93
CA GLN A 229 3.16 -5.28 13.63
C GLN A 229 3.45 -5.65 12.17
N PRO A 230 3.62 -6.94 11.84
CA PRO A 230 3.88 -7.37 10.46
C PRO A 230 2.65 -7.21 9.55
N VAL A 231 1.44 -7.24 10.10
CA VAL A 231 0.17 -7.11 9.38
C VAL A 231 -0.85 -6.41 10.26
N GLY A 232 -1.70 -5.57 9.66
CA GLY A 232 -2.75 -4.91 10.44
C GLY A 232 -3.73 -4.12 9.58
N VAL A 233 -4.86 -3.77 10.24
CA VAL A 233 -5.90 -2.89 9.69
C VAL A 233 -6.28 -1.89 10.77
N PHE A 234 -6.45 -0.63 10.39
CA PHE A 234 -6.95 0.43 11.27
C PHE A 234 -7.58 1.57 10.47
N VAL A 235 -8.41 2.36 11.15
CA VAL A 235 -9.01 3.57 10.57
C VAL A 235 -8.31 4.80 11.17
N ALA A 236 -7.80 5.67 10.32
CA ALA A 236 -7.13 6.91 10.72
C ALA A 236 -7.17 7.98 9.62
N PRO A 237 -6.97 9.26 9.97
CA PRO A 237 -6.72 10.29 8.99
C PRO A 237 -5.41 10.04 8.24
N SER A 238 -5.43 10.27 6.94
CA SER A 238 -4.22 10.18 6.12
C SER A 238 -3.30 11.37 6.40
N VAL A 239 -2.01 11.10 6.56
CA VAL A 239 -0.97 12.14 6.78
C VAL A 239 -0.91 13.13 5.62
N ARG A 240 -1.29 12.69 4.39
CA ARG A 240 -1.19 13.49 3.18
C ARG A 240 -2.23 14.61 3.10
N ASP A 241 -3.49 14.31 3.45
CA ASP A 241 -4.65 15.17 3.15
C ASP A 241 -5.71 15.20 4.25
N GLY A 242 -5.47 14.55 5.39
CA GLY A 242 -6.38 14.50 6.53
C GLY A 242 -7.65 13.67 6.33
N ILE A 243 -7.87 13.12 5.13
CA ILE A 243 -9.07 12.30 4.86
C ILE A 243 -9.00 11.00 5.65
N THR A 244 -10.08 10.68 6.36
CA THR A 244 -10.17 9.41 7.11
C THR A 244 -10.26 8.23 6.16
N ARG A 245 -9.31 7.30 6.32
CA ARG A 245 -9.19 6.08 5.50
C ARG A 245 -9.11 4.82 6.35
N ILE A 246 -9.53 3.73 5.78
CA ILE A 246 -9.19 2.39 6.23
C ILE A 246 -7.79 2.11 5.70
N HIS A 247 -6.85 1.83 6.58
CA HIS A 247 -5.47 1.48 6.28
C HIS A 247 -5.28 -0.01 6.52
N SER A 248 -4.95 -0.77 5.49
CA SER A 248 -4.50 -2.15 5.63
C SER A 248 -3.05 -2.25 5.18
N PHE A 249 -2.24 -3.01 5.88
CA PHE A 249 -0.83 -3.14 5.56
C PHE A 249 -0.30 -4.53 5.87
N GLU A 250 0.75 -4.92 5.13
CA GLU A 250 1.49 -6.15 5.36
C GLU A 250 2.96 -5.96 4.98
N HIS A 251 3.86 -6.49 5.81
CA HIS A 251 5.29 -6.51 5.54
C HIS A 251 5.61 -7.56 4.48
N VAL A 252 6.48 -7.20 3.54
CA VAL A 252 7.00 -8.14 2.55
C VAL A 252 8.04 -9.02 3.23
N ALA A 253 7.83 -10.33 3.20
CA ALA A 253 8.72 -11.26 3.88
C ALA A 253 10.15 -11.16 3.34
N GLN A 254 11.14 -11.17 4.24
CA GLN A 254 12.58 -11.10 3.95
C GLN A 254 13.04 -9.82 3.24
N MET A 255 12.15 -8.85 3.00
CA MET A 255 12.49 -7.57 2.37
C MET A 255 12.22 -6.40 3.33
N PRO A 256 12.99 -5.30 3.25
CA PRO A 256 12.78 -4.13 4.09
C PRO A 256 11.62 -3.26 3.60
N LEU A 257 10.52 -3.88 3.19
CA LEU A 257 9.35 -3.24 2.60
C LEU A 257 8.07 -3.62 3.32
N LEU A 258 7.07 -2.78 3.17
CA LEU A 258 5.67 -3.09 3.45
C LEU A 258 4.78 -2.56 2.34
N VAL A 259 3.67 -3.23 2.11
CA VAL A 259 2.58 -2.78 1.25
C VAL A 259 1.48 -2.22 2.12
N ASN A 260 0.98 -1.06 1.76
CA ASN A 260 -0.15 -0.42 2.42
C ASN A 260 -1.24 -0.11 1.40
N VAL A 261 -2.44 -0.62 1.66
CA VAL A 261 -3.66 -0.32 0.90
C VAL A 261 -4.51 0.62 1.74
N VAL A 262 -4.90 1.75 1.14
CA VAL A 262 -5.77 2.72 1.79
C VAL A 262 -7.04 2.92 0.99
N GLN A 263 -8.19 3.00 1.68
CA GLN A 263 -9.49 3.25 1.07
C GLN A 263 -10.25 4.32 1.85
N SER A 264 -10.83 5.29 1.14
CA SER A 264 -11.62 6.35 1.78
C SER A 264 -12.87 5.78 2.46
N LYS A 265 -13.04 6.08 3.77
CA LYS A 265 -14.22 5.68 4.54
C LYS A 265 -15.50 6.26 3.94
N THR A 266 -15.47 7.48 3.40
CA THR A 266 -16.62 8.11 2.76
C THR A 266 -17.01 7.40 1.46
N THR A 267 -16.04 6.92 0.70
CA THR A 267 -16.31 6.14 -0.52
C THR A 267 -16.94 4.79 -0.20
N VAL A 268 -16.42 4.08 0.81
CA VAL A 268 -16.99 2.82 1.30
C VAL A 268 -18.44 2.99 1.73
N LEU A 269 -18.73 4.06 2.45
CA LEU A 269 -20.07 4.34 2.98
C LEU A 269 -20.99 5.10 2.01
N HIS A 270 -20.54 5.43 0.80
CA HIS A 270 -21.33 6.24 -0.13
C HIS A 270 -22.70 5.64 -0.45
N SER A 271 -22.77 4.35 -0.75
CA SER A 271 -24.04 3.66 -1.00
C SER A 271 -24.92 3.62 0.25
N TRP A 272 -24.31 3.42 1.42
CA TRP A 272 -25.02 3.46 2.70
C TRP A 272 -25.63 4.84 2.99
N TYR A 273 -24.86 5.92 2.80
CA TYR A 273 -25.39 7.27 2.98
C TYR A 273 -26.61 7.54 2.10
N ARG A 274 -26.55 7.15 0.82
CA ARG A 274 -27.69 7.30 -0.11
C ARG A 274 -28.92 6.55 0.37
N THR A 275 -28.75 5.30 0.81
CA THR A 275 -29.82 4.47 1.34
C THR A 275 -30.37 5.03 2.66
N ALA A 276 -29.50 5.47 3.57
CA ALA A 276 -29.87 6.05 4.85
C ALA A 276 -30.69 7.34 4.67
N TRP A 277 -30.31 8.20 3.73
CA TRP A 277 -31.07 9.41 3.41
C TRP A 277 -32.44 9.09 2.84
N SER A 278 -32.58 8.15 1.90
CA SER A 278 -33.86 7.79 1.30
C SER A 278 -34.79 7.14 2.31
N LEU A 279 -34.35 6.17 3.09
CA LEU A 279 -35.16 5.49 4.10
C LEU A 279 -35.45 6.40 5.30
N GLY A 280 -34.49 7.22 5.70
CA GLY A 280 -34.68 8.20 6.78
C GLY A 280 -35.73 9.25 6.42
N SER A 281 -35.65 9.84 5.23
CA SER A 281 -36.68 10.82 4.77
C SER A 281 -38.04 10.20 4.63
N PHE A 282 -38.15 8.97 4.11
CA PHE A 282 -39.43 8.24 4.06
C PHE A 282 -40.00 8.00 5.45
N SER A 283 -39.19 7.59 6.42
CA SER A 283 -39.64 7.37 7.81
C SER A 283 -40.15 8.66 8.46
N VAL A 284 -39.46 9.78 8.25
CA VAL A 284 -39.87 11.09 8.76
C VAL A 284 -41.23 11.52 8.14
N LEU A 285 -41.37 11.38 6.82
CA LEU A 285 -42.63 11.70 6.13
C LEU A 285 -43.79 10.84 6.64
N LEU A 286 -43.55 9.57 6.90
CA LEU A 286 -44.56 8.65 7.42
C LEU A 286 -45.03 9.06 8.84
N VAL A 287 -44.08 9.42 9.71
CA VAL A 287 -44.42 9.90 11.07
C VAL A 287 -45.15 11.25 11.02
N LEU A 288 -44.65 12.20 10.21
CA LEU A 288 -45.33 13.51 10.05
C LEU A 288 -46.71 13.39 9.44
N GLY A 289 -46.92 12.50 8.45
CA GLY A 289 -48.22 12.21 7.87
C GLY A 289 -49.21 11.65 8.91
N ASN A 290 -48.76 10.72 9.75
CA ASN A 290 -49.56 10.19 10.85
C ASN A 290 -49.93 11.28 11.88
N LEU A 291 -48.98 12.16 12.22
CA LEU A 291 -49.20 13.28 13.13
C LEU A 291 -50.20 14.30 12.55
N GLY A 292 -50.08 14.60 11.25
CA GLY A 292 -51.00 15.48 10.54
C GLY A 292 -52.42 14.92 10.50
N LEU A 293 -52.56 13.61 10.21
CA LEU A 293 -53.85 12.94 10.29
C LEU A 293 -54.43 12.99 11.72
N ALA A 294 -53.61 12.80 12.74
CA ALA A 294 -54.03 12.93 14.14
C ALA A 294 -54.62 14.29 14.44
N LEU A 295 -53.98 15.37 13.98
CA LEU A 295 -54.43 16.75 14.20
C LEU A 295 -55.70 17.11 13.41
N LEU A 296 -55.92 16.50 12.25
CA LEU A 296 -57.14 16.71 11.45
C LEU A 296 -58.38 16.04 12.05
N PHE A 297 -58.19 14.97 12.82
CA PHE A 297 -59.32 14.21 13.45
C PHE A 297 -59.50 14.51 14.95
N THR A 298 -58.72 15.43 15.53
CA THR A 298 -58.93 15.97 16.89
C THR A 298 -59.79 17.20 16.87
#